data_6547e200f564d44add17ba218a5675c8
#
_entry.id   6547e200f564d44add17ba218a5675c8
#
_cell.length_a   1.000
_cell.length_b   1.000
_cell.length_c   1.000
_cell.angle_alpha   90.00
_cell.angle_beta   90.00
_cell.angle_gamma   90.00
#
_symmetry.space_group_name_H-M   'P 1'
#
loop_
_entity.id
_entity.type
_entity.pdbx_description
1 polymer ?
#
loop_
_entity_poly.entity_id
_entity_poly.type
_entity_poly.pdbx_seq_one_letter_code
_entity_poly.pdbx_strand_id
1 'polypeptide(L)'
;GLLTQFAGLLPQTQTVLDHMNSALASTAQALRSTKDLVEAAREDLQDIIGDLEDLTASERIQELKDLLKSDASTVSEFMASPVQVETNSLYAVSNYGSAMAPFYSVLACWVGGIVLVAILKVAVDEDEEIYGLKPYECYLGRYLLFLMLAVAQGIIICLGDLFFLGVQCTNIPLFLLSGVVSSLVFSLLIYTLTVSFGDVGKAMAVILLVIQIAGSGGTFPIEVTPAFFQKVNPILPFTHAINAMREIVAGQYGVDYWLDLLKLLVFIPLALLLGLVLRKPLIRMNEFFEERLNSTKLM
;
A
#
# COMPACT_ATOMS: atom_id res chain seq x y z
N GLY A 1 40.57 -18.58 -33.54
CA GLY A 1 41.31 -17.43 -33.04
C GLY A 1 40.51 -16.12 -33.07
N LEU A 2 41.10 -15.01 -32.67
CA LEU A 2 40.49 -13.67 -32.54
C LEU A 2 39.72 -13.21 -33.81
N LEU A 3 40.19 -13.52 -34.98
CA LEU A 3 39.53 -13.18 -36.25
C LEU A 3 38.18 -13.84 -36.46
N THR A 4 38.00 -15.05 -35.97
CA THR A 4 36.70 -15.78 -36.01
C THR A 4 35.68 -15.21 -35.00
N GLN A 5 36.13 -14.70 -33.87
CA GLN A 5 35.27 -14.00 -32.93
C GLN A 5 34.85 -12.61 -33.45
N PHE A 6 35.76 -11.87 -34.10
CA PHE A 6 35.41 -10.59 -34.73
C PHE A 6 34.44 -10.78 -35.90
N ALA A 7 34.56 -11.83 -36.70
CA ALA A 7 33.64 -12.13 -37.78
C ALA A 7 32.23 -12.49 -37.28
N GLY A 8 32.11 -13.03 -36.06
CA GLY A 8 30.82 -13.32 -35.43
C GLY A 8 30.14 -12.10 -34.77
N LEU A 9 30.90 -11.05 -34.43
CA LEU A 9 30.38 -9.80 -33.89
C LEU A 9 29.83 -8.84 -34.94
N LEU A 10 30.37 -8.88 -36.15
CA LEU A 10 29.93 -8.03 -37.26
C LEU A 10 28.42 -8.12 -37.55
N PRO A 11 27.79 -9.30 -37.69
CA PRO A 11 26.34 -9.37 -37.92
C PRO A 11 25.52 -8.90 -36.71
N GLN A 12 26.01 -9.03 -35.49
CA GLN A 12 25.32 -8.53 -34.31
C GLN A 12 25.33 -7.00 -34.24
N THR A 13 26.48 -6.38 -34.58
CA THR A 13 26.56 -4.90 -34.66
C THR A 13 25.71 -4.36 -35.81
N GLN A 14 25.64 -5.07 -36.94
CA GLN A 14 24.75 -4.71 -38.05
C GLN A 14 23.28 -4.74 -37.60
N THR A 15 22.84 -5.78 -36.91
CA THR A 15 21.47 -5.91 -36.41
C THR A 15 21.12 -4.79 -35.40
N VAL A 16 22.06 -4.44 -34.52
CA VAL A 16 21.88 -3.33 -33.56
C VAL A 16 21.77 -1.98 -34.30
N LEU A 17 22.59 -1.75 -35.33
CA LEU A 17 22.51 -0.54 -36.15
C LEU A 17 21.18 -0.44 -36.94
N ASP A 18 20.68 -1.56 -37.47
CA ASP A 18 19.39 -1.62 -38.14
C ASP A 18 18.22 -1.35 -37.20
N HIS A 19 18.27 -1.89 -35.97
CA HIS A 19 17.28 -1.58 -34.93
C HIS A 19 17.34 -0.12 -34.49
N MET A 20 18.54 0.44 -34.31
CA MET A 20 18.72 1.86 -34.01
C MET A 20 18.19 2.76 -35.15
N ASN A 21 18.44 2.41 -36.38
CA ASN A 21 17.98 3.19 -37.55
C ASN A 21 16.45 3.14 -37.67
N SER A 22 15.85 1.97 -37.40
CA SER A 22 14.39 1.80 -37.37
C SER A 22 13.75 2.59 -36.21
N ALA A 23 14.36 2.60 -35.00
CA ALA A 23 13.92 3.37 -33.87
C ALA A 23 14.01 4.89 -34.14
N LEU A 24 15.11 5.34 -34.76
CA LEU A 24 15.28 6.73 -35.15
C LEU A 24 14.24 7.16 -36.21
N ALA A 25 13.95 6.31 -37.18
CA ALA A 25 12.92 6.57 -38.20
C ALA A 25 11.53 6.69 -37.57
N SER A 26 11.19 5.79 -36.63
CA SER A 26 9.92 5.82 -35.88
C SER A 26 9.81 7.07 -35.00
N THR A 27 10.90 7.46 -34.35
CA THR A 27 10.94 8.69 -33.53
C THR A 27 10.79 9.93 -34.37
N ALA A 28 11.44 9.97 -35.54
CA ALA A 28 11.32 11.07 -36.52
C ALA A 28 9.89 11.19 -37.08
N GLN A 29 9.22 10.07 -37.29
CA GLN A 29 7.81 10.04 -37.70
C GLN A 29 6.88 10.52 -36.58
N ALA A 30 7.08 10.08 -35.33
CA ALA A 30 6.32 10.55 -34.17
C ALA A 30 6.47 12.07 -33.96
N LEU A 31 7.71 12.59 -34.14
CA LEU A 31 7.98 14.03 -34.05
C LEU A 31 7.26 14.83 -35.14
N ARG A 32 7.20 14.31 -36.39
CA ARG A 32 6.45 14.94 -37.47
C ARG A 32 4.96 14.97 -37.17
N SER A 33 4.38 13.86 -36.73
CA SER A 33 2.97 13.79 -36.32
C SER A 33 2.64 14.74 -35.16
N THR A 34 3.56 14.87 -34.21
CA THR A 34 3.39 15.82 -33.07
C THR A 34 3.45 17.27 -33.60
N LYS A 35 4.36 17.57 -34.54
CA LYS A 35 4.42 18.89 -35.16
C LYS A 35 3.11 19.22 -35.89
N ASP A 36 2.60 18.30 -36.68
CA ASP A 36 1.37 18.49 -37.47
C ASP A 36 0.15 18.70 -36.51
N LEU A 37 0.10 17.99 -35.41
CA LEU A 37 -0.92 18.19 -34.36
C LEU A 37 -0.81 19.56 -33.69
N VAL A 38 0.41 20.04 -33.42
CA VAL A 38 0.63 21.36 -32.83
C VAL A 38 0.28 22.49 -33.85
N GLU A 39 0.57 22.28 -35.12
CA GLU A 39 0.17 23.24 -36.17
C GLU A 39 -1.35 23.31 -36.33
N ALA A 40 -2.06 22.16 -36.33
CA ALA A 40 -3.52 22.10 -36.36
C ALA A 40 -4.15 22.79 -35.13
N ALA A 41 -3.63 22.48 -33.93
CA ALA A 41 -4.11 23.13 -32.70
C ALA A 41 -3.86 24.65 -32.70
N ARG A 42 -2.80 25.12 -33.36
CA ARG A 42 -2.53 26.55 -33.52
C ARG A 42 -3.53 27.22 -34.48
N GLU A 43 -3.87 26.55 -35.58
CA GLU A 43 -4.92 27.05 -36.49
C GLU A 43 -6.27 27.13 -35.79
N ASP A 44 -6.69 26.08 -35.10
CA ASP A 44 -7.93 26.07 -34.35
C ASP A 44 -7.98 27.20 -33.27
N LEU A 45 -6.85 27.46 -32.60
CA LEU A 45 -6.74 28.57 -31.66
C LEU A 45 -6.81 29.95 -32.33
N GLN A 46 -6.25 30.08 -33.53
CA GLN A 46 -6.36 31.34 -34.29
C GLN A 46 -7.80 31.60 -34.75
N ASP A 47 -8.51 30.57 -35.18
CA ASP A 47 -9.92 30.68 -35.57
C ASP A 47 -10.81 31.06 -34.33
N ILE A 48 -10.58 30.44 -33.16
CA ILE A 48 -11.25 30.80 -31.94
C ILE A 48 -10.95 32.24 -31.51
N ILE A 49 -9.69 32.70 -31.68
CA ILE A 49 -9.33 34.12 -31.41
C ILE A 49 -10.02 35.04 -32.38
N GLY A 50 -10.11 34.71 -33.68
CA GLY A 50 -10.83 35.48 -34.68
C GLY A 50 -12.31 35.57 -34.37
N ASP A 51 -12.95 34.45 -34.01
CA ASP A 51 -14.36 34.41 -33.61
C ASP A 51 -14.62 35.23 -32.28
N LEU A 52 -13.67 35.23 -31.35
CA LEU A 52 -13.73 36.03 -30.15
C LEU A 52 -13.54 37.54 -30.42
N GLU A 53 -12.68 37.90 -31.37
CA GLU A 53 -12.50 39.30 -31.77
C GLU A 53 -13.75 39.83 -32.50
N ASP A 54 -14.38 39.05 -33.36
CA ASP A 54 -15.62 39.37 -34.03
C ASP A 54 -16.81 39.47 -33.05
N LEU A 55 -16.87 38.58 -32.06
CA LEU A 55 -17.82 38.67 -30.98
C LEU A 55 -17.61 39.94 -30.12
N THR A 56 -16.36 40.31 -29.87
CA THR A 56 -16.04 41.51 -29.05
C THR A 56 -16.29 42.83 -29.81
N ALA A 57 -16.27 42.80 -31.13
CA ALA A 57 -16.55 43.95 -32.03
C ALA A 57 -18.06 44.19 -32.26
N SER A 58 -18.93 43.26 -31.83
CA SER A 58 -20.38 43.40 -31.99
C SER A 58 -20.94 44.52 -31.12
N GLU A 59 -21.77 45.40 -31.72
CA GLU A 59 -22.44 46.51 -31.03
C GLU A 59 -23.19 46.10 -29.74
N ARG A 60 -23.73 44.90 -29.70
CA ARG A 60 -24.40 44.31 -28.52
C ARG A 60 -23.46 44.05 -27.33
N ILE A 61 -22.20 43.72 -27.59
CA ILE A 61 -21.22 43.52 -26.54
C ILE A 61 -20.71 44.87 -26.00
N GLN A 62 -20.66 45.88 -26.84
CA GLN A 62 -20.35 47.23 -26.36
C GLN A 62 -21.48 47.80 -25.49
N GLU A 63 -22.74 47.56 -25.86
CA GLU A 63 -23.90 47.93 -25.02
C GLU A 63 -23.92 47.21 -23.67
N LEU A 64 -23.58 45.89 -23.69
CA LEU A 64 -23.40 45.09 -22.44
C LEU A 64 -22.21 45.60 -21.61
N LYS A 65 -21.13 46.00 -22.26
CA LYS A 65 -19.93 46.55 -21.62
C LYS A 65 -20.20 47.92 -20.94
N ASP A 66 -21.09 48.73 -21.51
CA ASP A 66 -21.47 50.00 -20.93
C ASP A 66 -22.54 49.88 -19.82
N LEU A 67 -23.40 48.87 -19.90
CA LEU A 67 -24.27 48.45 -18.80
C LEU A 67 -23.47 47.84 -17.61
N LEU A 68 -22.37 47.16 -17.88
CA LEU A 68 -21.51 46.54 -16.88
C LEU A 68 -20.46 47.47 -16.27
N LYS A 69 -20.23 48.65 -16.85
CA LYS A 69 -19.26 49.65 -16.33
C LYS A 69 -19.66 50.29 -15.01
N SER A 70 -20.94 50.20 -14.62
CA SER A 70 -21.40 50.77 -13.33
C SER A 70 -20.99 49.92 -12.12
N ASP A 71 -20.62 48.64 -12.32
CA ASP A 71 -20.15 47.76 -11.25
C ASP A 71 -19.13 46.70 -11.75
N ALA A 72 -18.16 47.18 -12.54
CA ALA A 72 -17.19 46.35 -13.27
C ALA A 72 -16.29 45.48 -12.35
N SER A 73 -16.12 45.89 -11.11
CA SER A 73 -15.34 45.12 -10.12
C SER A 73 -16.07 43.84 -9.70
N THR A 74 -17.36 43.94 -9.42
CA THR A 74 -18.18 42.78 -8.97
C THR A 74 -18.41 41.79 -10.09
N VAL A 75 -18.61 42.28 -11.33
CA VAL A 75 -18.79 41.42 -12.51
C VAL A 75 -17.48 40.78 -12.92
N SER A 76 -16.34 41.48 -12.85
CA SER A 76 -15.02 40.94 -13.11
C SER A 76 -14.65 39.86 -12.10
N GLU A 77 -14.99 40.03 -10.83
CA GLU A 77 -14.77 39.06 -9.77
C GLU A 77 -15.68 37.84 -9.94
N PHE A 78 -16.93 38.00 -10.36
CA PHE A 78 -17.85 36.93 -10.69
C PHE A 78 -17.43 36.16 -11.95
N MET A 79 -16.94 36.86 -12.98
CA MET A 79 -16.44 36.20 -14.23
C MET A 79 -15.09 35.51 -14.02
N ALA A 80 -14.23 36.01 -13.15
CA ALA A 80 -12.96 35.39 -12.79
C ALA A 80 -13.15 34.14 -11.92
N SER A 81 -14.24 34.06 -11.16
CA SER A 81 -14.54 32.93 -10.29
C SER A 81 -16.06 32.69 -10.21
N PRO A 82 -16.70 32.21 -11.30
CA PRO A 82 -18.17 32.08 -11.40
C PRO A 82 -18.73 31.02 -10.43
N VAL A 83 -17.86 30.17 -9.89
CA VAL A 83 -18.19 29.17 -8.88
C VAL A 83 -17.17 29.28 -7.76
N GLN A 84 -17.58 29.74 -6.59
CA GLN A 84 -16.80 29.57 -5.37
C GLN A 84 -17.07 28.16 -4.84
N VAL A 85 -16.08 27.29 -4.98
CA VAL A 85 -16.12 25.97 -4.37
C VAL A 85 -15.72 26.11 -2.91
N GLU A 86 -16.73 26.17 -2.04
CA GLU A 86 -16.50 26.10 -0.60
C GLU A 86 -16.31 24.64 -0.22
N THR A 87 -15.05 24.24 -0.04
CA THR A 87 -14.71 22.86 0.36
C THR A 87 -14.83 22.75 1.87
N ASN A 88 -15.92 22.19 2.34
CA ASN A 88 -16.13 21.90 3.75
C ASN A 88 -15.69 20.48 4.05
N SER A 89 -14.43 20.30 4.46
CA SER A 89 -13.87 18.99 4.79
C SER A 89 -14.32 18.58 6.18
N LEU A 90 -15.22 17.59 6.26
CA LEU A 90 -15.69 17.02 7.54
C LEU A 90 -14.55 16.31 8.29
N TYR A 91 -13.68 15.62 7.57
CA TYR A 91 -12.52 14.88 8.08
C TYR A 91 -11.26 15.35 7.34
N ALA A 92 -10.79 16.53 7.70
CA ALA A 92 -9.63 17.11 7.05
C ALA A 92 -8.33 16.42 7.49
N VAL A 93 -7.52 15.97 6.54
CA VAL A 93 -6.15 15.52 6.78
C VAL A 93 -5.20 16.58 6.27
N SER A 94 -4.33 17.07 7.14
CA SER A 94 -3.49 18.25 6.90
C SER A 94 -2.48 18.09 5.77
N ASN A 95 -1.99 16.87 5.55
CA ASN A 95 -0.99 16.58 4.53
C ASN A 95 -1.02 15.12 4.09
N TYR A 96 -0.40 14.85 2.94
CA TYR A 96 -0.31 13.50 2.35
C TYR A 96 0.41 12.50 3.26
N GLY A 97 1.43 12.93 4.00
CA GLY A 97 2.16 12.09 4.95
C GLY A 97 1.23 11.53 6.02
N SER A 98 0.40 12.38 6.65
CA SER A 98 -0.61 11.94 7.63
C SER A 98 -1.65 11.01 7.03
N ALA A 99 -2.07 11.24 5.77
CA ALA A 99 -3.02 10.37 5.08
C ALA A 99 -2.47 8.95 4.83
N MET A 100 -1.17 8.85 4.56
CA MET A 100 -0.50 7.60 4.25
C MET A 100 0.11 6.89 5.47
N ALA A 101 0.31 7.60 6.58
CA ALA A 101 0.91 7.04 7.79
C ALA A 101 0.21 5.75 8.28
N PRO A 102 -1.13 5.65 8.33
CA PRO A 102 -1.81 4.42 8.75
C PRO A 102 -1.38 3.18 7.95
N PHE A 103 -1.20 3.32 6.64
CA PHE A 103 -0.76 2.22 5.79
C PHE A 103 0.69 1.81 6.10
N TYR A 104 1.61 2.78 6.17
CA TYR A 104 3.02 2.47 6.40
C TYR A 104 3.29 1.95 7.81
N SER A 105 2.59 2.45 8.82
CA SER A 105 2.71 1.99 10.20
C SER A 105 2.22 0.54 10.35
N VAL A 106 1.07 0.22 9.74
CA VAL A 106 0.54 -1.16 9.69
C VAL A 106 1.48 -2.09 8.93
N LEU A 107 2.03 -1.64 7.79
CA LEU A 107 3.03 -2.37 7.02
C LEU A 107 4.30 -2.64 7.85
N ALA A 108 4.80 -1.65 8.56
CA ALA A 108 5.98 -1.78 9.42
C ALA A 108 5.76 -2.79 10.56
N CYS A 109 4.57 -2.83 11.17
CA CYS A 109 4.21 -3.84 12.18
C CYS A 109 4.26 -5.26 11.62
N TRP A 110 3.76 -5.49 10.40
CA TRP A 110 3.79 -6.80 9.77
C TRP A 110 5.20 -7.22 9.38
N VAL A 111 5.94 -6.33 8.69
CA VAL A 111 7.34 -6.59 8.29
C VAL A 111 8.20 -6.90 9.49
N GLY A 112 8.03 -6.15 10.59
CA GLY A 112 8.73 -6.43 11.83
C GLY A 112 8.38 -7.80 12.41
N GLY A 113 7.12 -8.24 12.32
CA GLY A 113 6.74 -9.60 12.68
C GLY A 113 7.46 -10.66 11.85
N ILE A 114 7.63 -10.44 10.53
CA ILE A 114 8.42 -11.32 9.65
C ILE A 114 9.90 -11.33 10.08
N VAL A 115 10.46 -10.17 10.38
CA VAL A 115 11.85 -10.05 10.85
C VAL A 115 12.05 -10.78 12.18
N LEU A 116 11.09 -10.68 13.12
CA LEU A 116 11.17 -11.40 14.39
C LEU A 116 11.26 -12.92 14.19
N VAL A 117 10.42 -13.52 13.33
CA VAL A 117 10.47 -14.97 13.07
C VAL A 117 11.66 -15.39 12.19
N ALA A 118 12.33 -14.45 11.52
CA ALA A 118 13.56 -14.69 10.80
C ALA A 118 14.79 -14.72 11.72
N ILE A 119 14.80 -13.86 12.75
CA ILE A 119 15.96 -13.72 13.66
C ILE A 119 15.84 -14.65 14.87
N LEU A 120 14.62 -14.77 15.43
CA LEU A 120 14.41 -15.55 16.63
C LEU A 120 14.00 -16.98 16.29
N LYS A 121 14.56 -17.93 17.04
CA LYS A 121 14.16 -19.33 16.96
C LYS A 121 12.72 -19.48 17.42
N VAL A 122 11.87 -20.01 16.55
CA VAL A 122 10.43 -20.16 16.79
C VAL A 122 10.12 -21.44 17.57
N ALA A 123 10.87 -22.52 17.29
CA ALA A 123 10.75 -23.77 17.98
C ALA A 123 11.39 -23.68 19.39
N VAL A 124 10.81 -24.38 20.34
CA VAL A 124 11.40 -24.62 21.67
C VAL A 124 12.28 -25.86 21.57
N ASP A 125 13.56 -25.75 21.97
CA ASP A 125 14.44 -26.91 22.07
C ASP A 125 13.98 -27.81 23.21
N GLU A 126 14.14 -29.12 23.01
CA GLU A 126 13.98 -30.08 24.09
C GLU A 126 15.24 -29.97 24.97
N ASP A 127 15.07 -29.50 26.19
CA ASP A 127 16.12 -29.43 27.21
C ASP A 127 15.94 -30.60 28.18
N GLU A 128 17.04 -31.21 28.57
CA GLU A 128 17.03 -32.35 29.51
C GLU A 128 16.47 -31.98 30.91
N GLU A 129 16.49 -30.69 31.24
CA GLU A 129 15.96 -30.20 32.51
C GLU A 129 14.44 -29.90 32.48
N ILE A 130 13.81 -29.87 31.31
CA ILE A 130 12.39 -29.48 31.17
C ILE A 130 11.58 -30.62 30.58
N TYR A 131 11.25 -31.62 31.40
CA TYR A 131 10.42 -32.75 31.02
C TYR A 131 8.92 -32.47 31.13
N GLY A 132 8.17 -32.96 30.15
CA GLY A 132 6.71 -33.07 30.24
C GLY A 132 5.91 -31.80 29.86
N LEU A 133 6.51 -30.84 29.17
CA LEU A 133 5.79 -29.69 28.66
C LEU A 133 4.72 -30.11 27.64
N LYS A 134 3.52 -29.57 27.83
CA LYS A 134 2.44 -29.76 26.87
C LYS A 134 2.64 -28.86 25.64
N PRO A 135 2.27 -29.31 24.42
CA PRO A 135 2.49 -28.53 23.19
C PRO A 135 1.92 -27.10 23.23
N TYR A 136 0.82 -26.87 23.94
CA TYR A 136 0.25 -25.54 24.10
C TYR A 136 1.07 -24.64 25.03
N GLU A 137 1.76 -25.22 26.04
CA GLU A 137 2.63 -24.47 26.96
C GLU A 137 3.87 -23.96 26.21
N CYS A 138 4.48 -24.83 25.38
CA CYS A 138 5.58 -24.44 24.51
C CYS A 138 5.15 -23.34 23.51
N TYR A 139 3.97 -23.50 22.89
CA TYR A 139 3.45 -22.55 21.94
C TYR A 139 3.21 -21.18 22.57
N LEU A 140 2.47 -21.12 23.68
CA LEU A 140 2.13 -19.85 24.34
C LEU A 140 3.34 -19.23 25.04
N GLY A 141 4.16 -20.05 25.71
CA GLY A 141 5.37 -19.56 26.39
C GLY A 141 6.36 -18.92 25.39
N ARG A 142 6.57 -19.56 24.25
CA ARG A 142 7.45 -19.00 23.22
C ARG A 142 6.85 -17.77 22.55
N TYR A 143 5.52 -17.78 22.30
CA TYR A 143 4.82 -16.62 21.76
C TYR A 143 4.93 -15.38 22.65
N LEU A 144 4.99 -15.54 23.98
CA LEU A 144 5.11 -14.40 24.88
C LEU A 144 6.32 -13.51 24.57
N LEU A 145 7.46 -14.10 24.21
CA LEU A 145 8.63 -13.34 23.79
C LEU A 145 8.35 -12.55 22.49
N PHE A 146 7.73 -13.18 21.49
CA PHE A 146 7.35 -12.51 20.25
C PHE A 146 6.35 -11.38 20.50
N LEU A 147 5.38 -11.61 21.37
CA LEU A 147 4.38 -10.62 21.76
C LEU A 147 5.03 -9.38 22.39
N MET A 148 5.94 -9.58 23.35
CA MET A 148 6.61 -8.46 24.02
C MET A 148 7.39 -7.60 23.04
N LEU A 149 8.15 -8.24 22.14
CA LEU A 149 8.94 -7.53 21.15
C LEU A 149 8.05 -6.84 20.10
N ALA A 150 7.00 -7.51 19.62
CA ALA A 150 6.09 -6.93 18.64
C ALA A 150 5.30 -5.73 19.23
N VAL A 151 4.85 -5.82 20.48
CA VAL A 151 4.17 -4.70 21.17
C VAL A 151 5.12 -3.53 21.34
N ALA A 152 6.34 -3.79 21.80
CA ALA A 152 7.38 -2.74 21.92
C ALA A 152 7.64 -2.07 20.56
N GLN A 153 7.78 -2.86 19.49
CA GLN A 153 7.93 -2.36 18.12
C GLN A 153 6.73 -1.50 17.70
N GLY A 154 5.49 -1.96 17.90
CA GLY A 154 4.29 -1.19 17.54
C GLY A 154 4.19 0.15 18.27
N ILE A 155 4.55 0.17 19.56
CA ILE A 155 4.63 1.42 20.34
C ILE A 155 5.70 2.35 19.75
N ILE A 156 6.89 1.83 19.45
CA ILE A 156 7.99 2.63 18.87
C ILE A 156 7.59 3.22 17.53
N ILE A 157 6.94 2.45 16.66
CA ILE A 157 6.44 2.93 15.35
C ILE A 157 5.45 4.08 15.57
N CYS A 158 4.41 3.87 16.39
CA CYS A 158 3.40 4.89 16.64
C CYS A 158 3.97 6.16 17.31
N LEU A 159 4.92 6.02 18.24
CA LEU A 159 5.62 7.16 18.82
C LEU A 159 6.49 7.88 17.79
N GLY A 160 7.14 7.13 16.91
CA GLY A 160 7.90 7.67 15.77
C GLY A 160 7.02 8.49 14.84
N ASP A 161 5.85 7.97 14.48
CA ASP A 161 4.87 8.66 13.65
C ASP A 161 4.43 9.99 14.28
N LEU A 162 4.14 9.98 15.57
CA LEU A 162 3.63 11.15 16.28
C LEU A 162 4.71 12.21 16.54
N PHE A 163 5.89 11.79 17.02
CA PHE A 163 6.90 12.72 17.51
C PHE A 163 7.97 13.08 16.48
N PHE A 164 8.32 12.17 15.57
CA PHE A 164 9.33 12.42 14.54
C PHE A 164 8.73 12.82 13.20
N LEU A 165 7.66 12.18 12.78
CA LEU A 165 7.01 12.46 11.51
C LEU A 165 5.92 13.53 11.63
N GLY A 166 5.44 13.82 12.84
CA GLY A 166 4.40 14.82 13.07
C GLY A 166 3.06 14.44 12.42
N VAL A 167 2.73 13.15 12.42
CA VAL A 167 1.47 12.65 11.86
C VAL A 167 0.31 13.26 12.63
N GLN A 168 -0.67 13.78 11.91
CA GLN A 168 -1.90 14.29 12.49
C GLN A 168 -2.60 13.18 13.29
N CYS A 169 -3.00 13.49 14.50
CA CYS A 169 -3.68 12.53 15.38
C CYS A 169 -4.69 13.24 16.26
N THR A 170 -5.93 12.80 16.24
CA THR A 170 -7.00 13.35 17.09
C THR A 170 -6.98 12.78 18.50
N ASN A 171 -6.50 11.53 18.67
CA ASN A 171 -6.47 10.84 19.96
C ASN A 171 -5.25 9.90 20.07
N ILE A 172 -4.21 10.38 20.72
CA ILE A 172 -2.93 9.65 20.89
C ILE A 172 -3.10 8.27 21.55
N PRO A 173 -3.79 8.10 22.68
CA PRO A 173 -4.03 6.81 23.29
C PRO A 173 -4.67 5.78 22.35
N LEU A 174 -5.66 6.17 21.56
CA LEU A 174 -6.33 5.27 20.62
C LEU A 174 -5.43 4.93 19.42
N PHE A 175 -4.59 5.86 18.97
CA PHE A 175 -3.60 5.59 17.94
C PHE A 175 -2.57 4.55 18.39
N LEU A 176 -2.05 4.70 19.62
CA LEU A 176 -1.16 3.72 20.24
C LEU A 176 -1.86 2.36 20.44
N LEU A 177 -3.12 2.35 20.86
CA LEU A 177 -3.92 1.12 21.01
C LEU A 177 -4.04 0.39 19.67
N SER A 178 -4.31 1.11 18.57
CA SER A 178 -4.37 0.51 17.23
C SER A 178 -3.04 -0.13 16.84
N GLY A 179 -1.92 0.52 17.12
CA GLY A 179 -0.58 -0.01 16.86
C GLY A 179 -0.28 -1.27 17.68
N VAL A 180 -0.61 -1.25 18.97
CA VAL A 180 -0.43 -2.39 19.87
C VAL A 180 -1.28 -3.58 19.44
N VAL A 181 -2.57 -3.37 19.15
CA VAL A 181 -3.48 -4.44 18.71
C VAL A 181 -3.04 -4.99 17.35
N SER A 182 -2.65 -4.14 16.41
CA SER A 182 -2.13 -4.57 15.11
C SER A 182 -0.87 -5.43 15.26
N SER A 183 0.09 -4.99 16.08
CA SER A 183 1.33 -5.72 16.35
C SER A 183 1.07 -7.08 17.02
N LEU A 184 0.14 -7.12 17.97
CA LEU A 184 -0.27 -8.36 18.63
C LEU A 184 -0.87 -9.35 17.63
N VAL A 185 -1.84 -8.91 16.84
CA VAL A 185 -2.51 -9.79 15.86
C VAL A 185 -1.55 -10.27 14.79
N PHE A 186 -0.74 -9.37 14.24
CA PHE A 186 0.18 -9.71 13.16
C PHE A 186 1.30 -10.64 13.62
N SER A 187 1.90 -10.35 14.79
CA SER A 187 2.92 -11.23 15.34
C SER A 187 2.37 -12.62 15.64
N LEU A 188 1.13 -12.72 16.14
CA LEU A 188 0.49 -14.00 16.40
C LEU A 188 0.23 -14.78 15.10
N LEU A 189 -0.28 -14.13 14.05
CA LEU A 189 -0.51 -14.75 12.75
C LEU A 189 0.79 -15.27 12.13
N ILE A 190 1.81 -14.42 12.07
CA ILE A 190 3.11 -14.76 11.47
C ILE A 190 3.81 -15.86 12.28
N TYR A 191 3.81 -15.73 13.62
CA TYR A 191 4.34 -16.75 14.52
C TYR A 191 3.63 -18.09 14.31
N THR A 192 2.30 -18.08 14.29
CA THR A 192 1.49 -19.30 14.09
C THR A 192 1.76 -19.97 12.76
N LEU A 193 1.83 -19.20 11.66
CA LEU A 193 2.19 -19.73 10.34
C LEU A 193 3.59 -20.38 10.38
N THR A 194 4.56 -19.69 10.98
CA THR A 194 5.94 -20.17 11.05
C THR A 194 6.06 -21.43 11.92
N VAL A 195 5.38 -21.46 13.09
CA VAL A 195 5.41 -22.65 13.97
C VAL A 195 4.71 -23.85 13.33
N SER A 196 3.67 -23.61 12.52
CA SER A 196 2.86 -24.68 11.92
C SER A 196 3.45 -25.24 10.63
N PHE A 197 4.14 -24.40 9.84
CA PHE A 197 4.62 -24.75 8.50
C PHE A 197 6.13 -24.54 8.30
N GLY A 198 6.88 -24.18 9.35
CA GLY A 198 8.33 -23.94 9.23
C GLY A 198 8.66 -22.80 8.24
N ASP A 199 9.62 -23.03 7.37
CA ASP A 199 10.04 -22.04 6.36
C ASP A 199 8.96 -21.76 5.31
N VAL A 200 8.11 -22.74 4.99
CA VAL A 200 6.92 -22.52 4.15
C VAL A 200 5.99 -21.50 4.80
N GLY A 201 5.83 -21.53 6.13
CA GLY A 201 5.03 -20.56 6.89
C GLY A 201 5.58 -19.13 6.79
N LYS A 202 6.90 -18.97 6.80
CA LYS A 202 7.54 -17.66 6.55
C LYS A 202 7.25 -17.17 5.14
N ALA A 203 7.37 -18.04 4.14
CA ALA A 203 7.02 -17.69 2.75
C ALA A 203 5.55 -17.32 2.61
N MET A 204 4.63 -18.02 3.28
CA MET A 204 3.20 -17.68 3.31
C MET A 204 2.96 -16.30 3.92
N ALA A 205 3.66 -15.94 4.99
CA ALA A 205 3.56 -14.60 5.60
C ALA A 205 4.00 -13.48 4.63
N VAL A 206 5.01 -13.73 3.78
CA VAL A 206 5.46 -12.80 2.73
C VAL A 206 4.43 -12.72 1.59
N ILE A 207 3.87 -13.85 1.15
CA ILE A 207 2.83 -13.87 0.11
C ILE A 207 1.58 -13.10 0.61
N LEU A 208 1.16 -13.34 1.85
CA LEU A 208 0.07 -12.61 2.47
C LEU A 208 0.35 -11.11 2.53
N LEU A 209 1.59 -10.70 2.83
CA LEU A 209 1.99 -9.30 2.80
C LEU A 209 1.72 -8.67 1.44
N VAL A 210 2.15 -9.32 0.35
CA VAL A 210 1.95 -8.79 -1.02
C VAL A 210 0.46 -8.64 -1.35
N ILE A 211 -0.36 -9.64 -0.98
CA ILE A 211 -1.82 -9.58 -1.17
C ILE A 211 -2.42 -8.44 -0.34
N GLN A 212 -1.97 -8.24 0.88
CA GLN A 212 -2.44 -7.17 1.78
C GLN A 212 -2.06 -5.78 1.29
N ILE A 213 -0.85 -5.58 0.76
CA ILE A 213 -0.41 -4.30 0.18
C ILE A 213 -1.36 -3.90 -0.97
N ALA A 214 -1.66 -4.84 -1.87
CA ALA A 214 -2.51 -4.57 -3.04
C ALA A 214 -4.01 -4.50 -2.69
N GLY A 215 -4.45 -5.28 -1.70
CA GLY A 215 -5.87 -5.51 -1.41
C GLY A 215 -6.44 -4.74 -0.23
N SER A 216 -5.62 -4.06 0.58
CA SER A 216 -6.13 -3.39 1.78
C SER A 216 -6.78 -2.02 1.55
N GLY A 217 -6.65 -1.44 0.35
CA GLY A 217 -7.10 -0.07 0.09
C GLY A 217 -6.24 0.98 0.83
N GLY A 218 -5.01 0.61 1.20
CA GLY A 218 -4.12 1.48 1.97
C GLY A 218 -3.53 2.62 1.15
N THR A 219 -3.13 2.34 -0.08
CA THR A 219 -2.49 3.30 -1.00
C THR A 219 -3.46 3.91 -2.01
N PHE A 220 -4.45 3.14 -2.46
CA PHE A 220 -5.46 3.56 -3.41
C PHE A 220 -6.85 3.15 -2.92
N PRO A 221 -7.91 3.87 -3.30
CA PRO A 221 -9.28 3.43 -3.05
C PRO A 221 -9.49 2.03 -3.61
N ILE A 222 -10.12 1.16 -2.82
CA ILE A 222 -10.28 -0.26 -3.20
C ILE A 222 -11.14 -0.43 -4.45
N GLU A 223 -12.02 0.53 -4.73
CA GLU A 223 -12.95 0.54 -5.87
C GLU A 223 -12.23 0.61 -7.22
N VAL A 224 -11.02 1.19 -7.26
CA VAL A 224 -10.21 1.26 -8.50
C VAL A 224 -9.32 0.04 -8.71
N THR A 225 -9.32 -0.91 -7.79
CA THR A 225 -8.52 -2.12 -7.88
C THR A 225 -9.28 -3.25 -8.61
N PRO A 226 -8.58 -4.28 -9.13
CA PRO A 226 -9.24 -5.44 -9.73
C PRO A 226 -10.24 -6.10 -8.79
N ALA A 227 -11.33 -6.66 -9.34
CA ALA A 227 -12.44 -7.26 -8.60
C ALA A 227 -12.01 -8.35 -7.59
N PHE A 228 -10.89 -9.03 -7.84
CA PHE A 228 -10.31 -9.97 -6.89
C PHE A 228 -9.96 -9.29 -5.56
N PHE A 229 -9.24 -8.17 -5.60
CA PHE A 229 -8.83 -7.45 -4.39
C PHE A 229 -10.02 -6.83 -3.66
N GLN A 230 -11.02 -6.33 -4.39
CA GLN A 230 -12.25 -5.83 -3.78
C GLN A 230 -12.98 -6.90 -2.95
N LYS A 231 -13.02 -8.15 -3.44
CA LYS A 231 -13.64 -9.28 -2.73
C LYS A 231 -12.81 -9.74 -1.52
N VAL A 232 -11.49 -9.68 -1.61
CA VAL A 232 -10.58 -10.14 -0.54
C VAL A 232 -10.38 -9.06 0.53
N ASN A 233 -10.53 -7.79 0.19
CA ASN A 233 -10.34 -6.64 1.08
C ASN A 233 -10.98 -6.81 2.48
N PRO A 234 -12.28 -7.16 2.62
CA PRO A 234 -12.90 -7.28 3.95
C PRO A 234 -12.38 -8.46 4.78
N ILE A 235 -11.59 -9.36 4.18
CA ILE A 235 -11.02 -10.54 4.86
C ILE A 235 -9.56 -10.26 5.30
N LEU A 236 -8.96 -9.16 4.83
CA LEU A 236 -7.57 -8.86 5.12
C LEU A 236 -7.39 -8.16 6.46
N PRO A 237 -6.47 -8.62 7.33
CA PRO A 237 -6.21 -7.96 8.60
C PRO A 237 -5.68 -6.52 8.44
N PHE A 238 -4.92 -6.22 7.37
CA PHE A 238 -4.47 -4.85 7.05
C PHE A 238 -5.61 -3.88 6.86
N THR A 239 -6.68 -4.27 6.18
CA THR A 239 -7.85 -3.42 5.94
C THR A 239 -8.37 -2.84 7.24
N HIS A 240 -8.58 -3.70 8.23
CA HIS A 240 -9.13 -3.30 9.52
C HIS A 240 -8.14 -2.50 10.36
N ALA A 241 -6.86 -2.87 10.34
CA ALA A 241 -5.82 -2.12 11.05
C ALA A 241 -5.64 -0.71 10.47
N ILE A 242 -5.62 -0.58 9.14
CA ILE A 242 -5.48 0.71 8.45
C ILE A 242 -6.71 1.59 8.71
N ASN A 243 -7.93 1.02 8.59
CA ASN A 243 -9.15 1.78 8.82
C ASN A 243 -9.23 2.29 10.25
N ALA A 244 -8.94 1.45 11.25
CA ALA A 244 -8.90 1.89 12.65
C ALA A 244 -7.89 3.04 12.87
N MET A 245 -6.70 2.98 12.27
CA MET A 245 -5.74 4.08 12.37
C MET A 245 -6.19 5.34 11.61
N ARG A 246 -6.83 5.18 10.44
CA ARG A 246 -7.38 6.31 9.66
C ARG A 246 -8.43 7.10 10.42
N GLU A 247 -9.31 6.41 11.15
CA GLU A 247 -10.31 7.03 12.02
C GLU A 247 -9.66 7.96 13.07
N ILE A 248 -8.49 7.61 13.57
CA ILE A 248 -7.80 8.43 14.56
C ILE A 248 -7.00 9.58 13.92
N VAL A 249 -6.53 9.41 12.70
CA VAL A 249 -5.81 10.45 11.96
C VAL A 249 -6.78 11.50 11.43
N ALA A 250 -7.86 11.11 10.80
CA ALA A 250 -8.80 12.02 10.16
C ALA A 250 -9.89 12.53 11.11
N GLY A 251 -10.27 11.75 12.11
CA GLY A 251 -11.37 12.00 13.03
C GLY A 251 -12.32 10.82 13.08
N GLN A 252 -12.77 10.47 14.29
CA GLN A 252 -13.62 9.30 14.52
C GLN A 252 -15.04 9.51 13.98
N TYR A 253 -15.56 8.51 13.27
CA TYR A 253 -16.96 8.46 12.86
C TYR A 253 -17.71 7.37 13.65
N GLY A 254 -18.58 7.79 14.54
CA GLY A 254 -19.43 6.88 15.30
C GLY A 254 -18.65 5.78 16.06
N VAL A 255 -18.93 4.54 15.71
CA VAL A 255 -18.33 3.35 16.34
C VAL A 255 -17.37 2.60 15.41
N ASP A 256 -17.07 3.13 14.22
CA ASP A 256 -16.34 2.42 13.17
C ASP A 256 -14.94 2.04 13.59
N TYR A 257 -14.25 2.89 14.33
CA TYR A 257 -12.99 2.55 14.98
C TYR A 257 -13.02 1.24 15.75
N TRP A 258 -14.03 1.10 16.62
CA TRP A 258 -14.17 -0.08 17.48
C TRP A 258 -14.59 -1.31 16.69
N LEU A 259 -15.41 -1.14 15.65
CA LEU A 259 -15.82 -2.24 14.78
C LEU A 259 -14.62 -2.79 14.00
N ASP A 260 -13.77 -1.93 13.46
CA ASP A 260 -12.59 -2.39 12.74
C ASP A 260 -11.56 -3.01 13.69
N LEU A 261 -11.39 -2.47 14.88
CA LEU A 261 -10.55 -3.08 15.90
C LEU A 261 -11.08 -4.46 16.31
N LEU A 262 -12.39 -4.62 16.46
CA LEU A 262 -13.04 -5.90 16.78
C LEU A 262 -12.85 -6.91 15.64
N LYS A 263 -13.04 -6.50 14.38
CA LYS A 263 -12.77 -7.35 13.22
C LYS A 263 -11.31 -7.80 13.16
N LEU A 264 -10.38 -6.91 13.50
CA LEU A 264 -8.96 -7.26 13.62
C LEU A 264 -8.71 -8.31 14.72
N LEU A 265 -9.36 -8.18 15.86
CA LEU A 265 -9.25 -9.15 16.97
C LEU A 265 -9.80 -10.54 16.61
N VAL A 266 -10.71 -10.68 15.64
CA VAL A 266 -11.21 -11.98 15.17
C VAL A 266 -10.09 -12.88 14.63
N PHE A 267 -8.99 -12.31 14.17
CA PHE A 267 -7.84 -13.10 13.71
C PHE A 267 -7.10 -13.82 14.85
N ILE A 268 -7.26 -13.39 16.11
CA ILE A 268 -6.65 -14.06 17.28
C ILE A 268 -7.19 -15.50 17.44
N PRO A 269 -8.50 -15.73 17.61
CA PRO A 269 -9.03 -17.09 17.73
C PRO A 269 -8.73 -17.94 16.47
N LEU A 270 -8.70 -17.34 15.27
CA LEU A 270 -8.34 -18.03 14.05
C LEU A 270 -6.87 -18.52 14.09
N ALA A 271 -5.95 -17.66 14.51
CA ALA A 271 -4.54 -18.01 14.67
C ALA A 271 -4.34 -19.07 15.77
N LEU A 272 -5.00 -18.93 16.90
CA LEU A 272 -4.94 -19.91 17.98
C LEU A 272 -5.51 -21.27 17.56
N LEU A 273 -6.61 -21.29 16.82
CA LEU A 273 -7.16 -22.53 16.25
C LEU A 273 -6.14 -23.21 15.36
N LEU A 274 -5.50 -22.46 14.46
CA LEU A 274 -4.46 -22.99 13.57
C LEU A 274 -3.26 -23.52 14.37
N GLY A 275 -2.75 -22.74 15.33
CA GLY A 275 -1.53 -23.07 16.07
C GLY A 275 -1.70 -24.15 17.13
N LEU A 276 -2.87 -24.27 17.76
CA LEU A 276 -3.12 -25.22 18.84
C LEU A 276 -3.82 -26.49 18.37
N VAL A 277 -4.75 -26.40 17.42
CA VAL A 277 -5.58 -27.53 16.99
C VAL A 277 -5.05 -28.15 15.71
N LEU A 278 -4.85 -27.35 14.68
CA LEU A 278 -4.47 -27.82 13.35
C LEU A 278 -2.97 -28.10 13.19
N ARG A 279 -2.15 -27.61 14.13
CA ARG A 279 -0.68 -27.80 14.08
C ARG A 279 -0.25 -29.28 13.99
N LYS A 280 -0.86 -30.18 14.78
CA LYS A 280 -0.46 -31.60 14.82
C LYS A 280 -0.54 -32.31 13.44
N PRO A 281 -1.64 -32.21 12.68
CA PRO A 281 -1.69 -32.78 11.34
C PRO A 281 -0.77 -32.07 10.34
N LEU A 282 -0.55 -30.75 10.51
CA LEU A 282 0.26 -29.93 9.62
C LEU A 282 1.76 -30.20 9.76
N ILE A 283 2.28 -30.45 10.98
CA ILE A 283 3.67 -30.84 11.19
C ILE A 283 3.99 -32.15 10.45
N ARG A 284 3.13 -33.16 10.53
CA ARG A 284 3.35 -34.42 9.80
C ARG A 284 3.40 -34.22 8.28
N MET A 285 2.62 -33.29 7.79
CA MET A 285 2.63 -32.94 6.37
C MET A 285 3.92 -32.17 6.00
N ASN A 286 4.41 -31.29 6.88
CA ASN A 286 5.63 -30.53 6.67
C ASN A 286 6.88 -31.43 6.71
N GLU A 287 6.99 -32.37 7.66
CA GLU A 287 8.04 -33.39 7.73
C GLU A 287 8.12 -34.20 6.43
N PHE A 288 6.96 -34.58 5.87
CA PHE A 288 6.92 -35.29 4.58
C PHE A 288 7.43 -34.40 3.43
N PHE A 289 7.15 -33.09 3.43
CA PHE A 289 7.68 -32.17 2.42
C PHE A 289 9.18 -31.90 2.61
N GLU A 290 9.68 -31.76 3.83
CA GLU A 290 11.11 -31.58 4.13
C GLU A 290 11.92 -32.80 3.72
N GLU A 291 11.45 -34.00 4.01
CA GLU A 291 12.09 -35.24 3.55
C GLU A 291 12.18 -35.32 2.02
N ARG A 292 11.12 -34.90 1.33
CA ARG A 292 11.09 -34.84 -0.13
C ARG A 292 12.02 -33.77 -0.69
N LEU A 293 12.07 -32.58 -0.10
CA LEU A 293 12.98 -31.49 -0.50
C LEU A 293 14.43 -31.86 -0.27
N ASN A 294 14.78 -32.45 0.89
CA ASN A 294 16.11 -32.93 1.20
C ASN A 294 16.56 -34.05 0.25
N SER A 295 15.61 -34.89 -0.19
CA SER A 295 15.90 -35.95 -1.17
C SER A 295 16.24 -35.40 -2.57
N THR A 296 15.81 -34.17 -2.90
CA THR A 296 16.13 -33.52 -4.19
C THR A 296 17.47 -32.82 -4.21
N LYS A 297 18.22 -32.75 -3.08
CA LYS A 297 19.52 -32.06 -2.94
C LYS A 297 19.50 -30.59 -3.45
N LEU A 298 18.35 -29.91 -3.37
CA LEU A 298 18.17 -28.53 -3.78
C LEU A 298 18.40 -27.51 -2.64
N MET A 299 18.67 -27.99 -1.43
CA MET A 299 19.15 -27.21 -0.28
C MET A 299 20.39 -27.87 0.30
#